data_df7c09e1660da1152f1655fd19f9d4cd
#
_entry.id   df7c09e1660da1152f1655fd19f9d4cd
#
_cell.length_a   1.000
_cell.length_b   1.000
_cell.length_c   1.000
_cell.angle_alpha   90.00
_cell.angle_beta   90.00
_cell.angle_gamma   90.00
#
_symmetry.space_group_name_H-M   'P 1'
#
loop_
_entity.id
_entity.type
_entity.pdbx_description
1 polymer ?
#
loop_
_entity_poly.entity_id
_entity_poly.type
_entity_poly.pdbx_seq_one_letter_code
_entity_poly.pdbx_strand_id
1 'polypeptide(L)'
;MPKVIFGICRRGHYNLEGKVVNSSKYVIDQQFVRYEWNTIPWRKVEKFVFKLQKRIYQAAICNDKKKVHKLQRLLLNSISAKLLAVRKVTQDNRGKKTAGIDGKANLNHKERLQLAYSLNVREKAKPSKRVWIPKPGKPIEYRPLGILTISDRAKETLMKMALEPEWEVGFEPNMYGFRPGRSCHDAIEAIFNSLNWKTAYCLDADISGCFDNINQNALLEKLNTTPTFRRIIKGWLRAGVMENRKFESTKRGTIQGGTISPLLACVALNGLEQYIKETLWSELLQYRKMKCGVASSREAKSSLSVIFYADDFIIIHESKEIILKAKMIVEEWLKTIGLELKPSKTKISHTQNGEKPGFNFLGFSIRHYSTKNNKRGYKLLVKPSRESRKQHTLTIKHKIRGLRGSTQETVIRQLNPITRGWSKYYSSVVSNKTFRFIDSVMFRNIWKWAVYRHPNKGKYWIKNKYFKKYKNDNWRFMTNNKVLLIKHGDHAIKRHVKVKGTKSPYDGDWVYWGNRLRKIPDKLPRVIKLLKLQQGKCGHCQLWFKNDDILETHHIDRNRRNNMKKNLSLLHGHCHDELHRKCA
;
A
#
# COMPACT_ATOMS: atom_id res chain seq x y z
N MET A 1 38.64 0.28 3.85
CA MET A 1 38.01 0.01 2.55
C MET A 1 37.30 -1.32 2.63
N PRO A 2 35.98 -1.41 2.61
CA PRO A 2 35.32 -2.67 2.34
C PRO A 2 35.04 -2.74 0.84
N LYS A 3 35.60 -3.76 0.21
CA LYS A 3 35.40 -4.11 -1.20
C LYS A 3 33.90 -4.36 -1.45
N VAL A 4 33.32 -3.54 -2.33
CA VAL A 4 32.05 -3.84 -2.97
C VAL A 4 32.29 -5.04 -3.88
N ILE A 5 31.79 -6.19 -3.50
CA ILE A 5 31.81 -7.38 -4.35
C ILE A 5 30.73 -7.15 -5.42
N PHE A 6 31.19 -6.69 -6.58
CA PHE A 6 30.42 -6.80 -7.81
C PHE A 6 30.32 -8.29 -8.14
N GLY A 7 29.15 -8.84 -7.93
CA GLY A 7 28.83 -10.18 -8.42
C GLY A 7 28.96 -10.19 -9.94
N ILE A 8 30.00 -10.84 -10.40
CA ILE A 8 30.31 -11.05 -11.82
C ILE A 8 29.11 -11.74 -12.46
N CYS A 9 28.47 -11.04 -13.37
CA CYS A 9 27.47 -11.60 -14.27
C CYS A 9 28.22 -12.58 -15.21
N ARG A 10 28.29 -13.85 -14.85
CA ARG A 10 28.92 -14.90 -15.70
C ARG A 10 28.19 -14.92 -17.05
N ARG A 11 28.89 -14.48 -18.09
CA ARG A 11 28.52 -14.75 -19.48
C ARG A 11 28.64 -16.28 -19.69
N GLY A 12 27.51 -16.95 -19.76
CA GLY A 12 27.45 -18.31 -20.21
C GLY A 12 27.90 -18.36 -21.68
N HIS A 13 28.98 -19.04 -21.99
CA HIS A 13 29.37 -19.38 -23.35
C HIS A 13 28.25 -20.20 -23.97
N TYR A 14 27.73 -19.72 -25.08
CA TYR A 14 26.84 -20.49 -25.94
C TYR A 14 27.69 -21.27 -26.90
N ASN A 15 27.62 -22.59 -26.85
CA ASN A 15 28.11 -23.43 -27.92
C ASN A 15 27.27 -23.22 -29.17
N LEU A 16 27.98 -22.96 -30.27
CA LEU A 16 27.45 -22.91 -31.62
C LEU A 16 27.15 -24.33 -32.09
N GLU A 17 26.05 -24.90 -31.70
CA GLU A 17 25.42 -26.01 -32.40
C GLU A 17 23.94 -25.75 -32.50
N GLY A 18 23.47 -25.62 -33.74
CA GLY A 18 22.11 -25.38 -34.12
C GLY A 18 21.16 -26.52 -33.74
N LYS A 19 20.67 -26.53 -32.52
CA LYS A 19 19.51 -27.35 -32.16
C LYS A 19 18.30 -26.46 -31.95
N VAL A 20 17.32 -26.75 -32.77
CA VAL A 20 15.96 -26.22 -32.72
C VAL A 20 15.44 -26.21 -31.28
N VAL A 21 15.49 -25.04 -30.65
CA VAL A 21 14.88 -24.83 -29.35
C VAL A 21 13.41 -24.46 -29.61
N ASN A 22 12.56 -25.50 -29.60
CA ASN A 22 11.66 -25.52 -29.41
C ASN A 22 10.29 -25.57 -29.17
N SER A 23 9.52 -26.40 -29.38
CA SER A 23 8.07 -26.66 -29.28
C SER A 23 7.45 -26.64 -27.87
N SER A 24 8.21 -26.75 -26.81
CA SER A 24 7.65 -26.82 -25.45
C SER A 24 7.14 -25.50 -24.83
N LYS A 25 7.51 -24.35 -25.41
CA LYS A 25 7.07 -23.03 -24.92
C LYS A 25 5.68 -22.61 -25.42
N TYR A 26 5.29 -23.08 -26.60
CA TYR A 26 3.98 -22.82 -27.19
C TYR A 26 2.90 -23.79 -26.69
N VAL A 27 3.29 -24.97 -26.25
CA VAL A 27 2.37 -26.02 -25.76
C VAL A 27 1.64 -25.61 -24.47
N ILE A 28 2.28 -24.80 -23.62
CA ILE A 28 1.62 -24.36 -22.37
C ILE A 28 0.48 -23.38 -22.66
N ASP A 29 0.61 -22.50 -23.64
CA ASP A 29 -0.44 -21.55 -24.01
C ASP A 29 -1.63 -22.22 -24.73
N GLN A 30 -1.42 -23.29 -25.48
CA GLN A 30 -2.50 -24.03 -26.15
C GLN A 30 -3.31 -24.93 -25.19
N GLN A 31 -2.73 -25.41 -24.10
CA GLN A 31 -3.45 -26.23 -23.11
C GLN A 31 -4.54 -25.44 -22.37
N PHE A 32 -4.47 -24.11 -22.29
CA PHE A 32 -5.49 -23.31 -21.59
C PHE A 32 -6.80 -23.13 -22.37
N VAL A 33 -6.85 -23.44 -23.65
CA VAL A 33 -8.07 -23.36 -24.47
C VAL A 33 -9.15 -24.35 -24.02
N ARG A 34 -8.78 -25.40 -23.25
CA ARG A 34 -9.67 -26.46 -22.79
C ARG A 34 -10.17 -26.29 -21.34
N TYR A 35 -9.78 -25.23 -20.64
CA TYR A 35 -10.15 -25.08 -19.23
C TYR A 35 -11.38 -24.17 -19.07
N GLU A 36 -12.30 -24.57 -18.20
CA GLU A 36 -13.24 -23.64 -17.60
C GLU A 36 -12.54 -22.73 -16.59
N TRP A 37 -13.09 -21.55 -16.31
CA TRP A 37 -12.48 -20.59 -15.36
C TRP A 37 -12.15 -21.21 -13.99
N ASN A 38 -12.99 -22.16 -13.55
CA ASN A 38 -12.83 -22.83 -12.25
C ASN A 38 -11.72 -23.89 -12.23
N THR A 39 -11.38 -24.46 -13.41
CA THR A 39 -10.39 -25.52 -13.54
C THR A 39 -9.01 -25.02 -13.92
N ILE A 40 -8.85 -23.69 -14.09
CA ILE A 40 -7.57 -23.08 -14.41
C ILE A 40 -6.54 -23.38 -13.32
N PRO A 41 -5.38 -23.96 -13.67
CA PRO A 41 -4.32 -24.26 -12.71
C PRO A 41 -3.57 -22.99 -12.28
N TRP A 42 -4.21 -22.16 -11.45
CA TRP A 42 -3.72 -20.85 -11.03
C TRP A 42 -2.29 -20.86 -10.50
N ARG A 43 -1.90 -21.96 -9.82
CA ARG A 43 -0.53 -22.15 -9.36
C ARG A 43 0.50 -22.12 -10.51
N LYS A 44 0.20 -22.77 -11.65
CA LYS A 44 1.07 -22.78 -12.84
C LYS A 44 1.08 -21.39 -13.48
N VAL A 45 -0.10 -20.76 -13.61
CA VAL A 45 -0.27 -19.39 -14.15
C VAL A 45 0.57 -18.37 -13.35
N GLU A 46 0.41 -18.33 -12.04
CA GLU A 46 1.15 -17.39 -11.19
C GLU A 46 2.66 -17.62 -11.20
N LYS A 47 3.10 -18.88 -11.16
CA LYS A 47 4.53 -19.22 -11.28
C LYS A 47 5.12 -18.73 -12.60
N PHE A 48 4.43 -18.93 -13.70
CA PHE A 48 4.87 -18.52 -15.01
C PHE A 48 5.02 -17.00 -15.10
N VAL A 49 3.96 -16.25 -14.72
CA VAL A 49 3.98 -14.79 -14.74
C VAL A 49 5.07 -14.24 -13.83
N PHE A 50 5.17 -14.76 -12.61
CA PHE A 50 6.22 -14.34 -11.68
C PHE A 50 7.64 -14.62 -12.21
N LYS A 51 7.86 -15.75 -12.88
CA LYS A 51 9.15 -16.08 -13.51
C LYS A 51 9.53 -15.04 -14.58
N LEU A 52 8.56 -14.57 -15.37
CA LEU A 52 8.78 -13.50 -16.34
C LEU A 52 9.08 -12.17 -15.64
N GLN A 53 8.31 -11.80 -14.63
CA GLN A 53 8.52 -10.57 -13.84
C GLN A 53 9.90 -10.55 -13.18
N LYS A 54 10.33 -11.66 -12.57
CA LYS A 54 11.67 -11.80 -12.00
C LYS A 54 12.77 -11.64 -13.06
N ARG A 55 12.56 -12.19 -14.26
CA ARG A 55 13.52 -12.05 -15.37
C ARG A 55 13.57 -10.61 -15.90
N ILE A 56 12.45 -9.90 -15.95
CA ILE A 56 12.40 -8.46 -16.29
C ILE A 56 13.21 -7.67 -15.25
N TYR A 57 12.95 -7.90 -13.96
CA TYR A 57 13.65 -7.26 -12.85
C TYR A 57 15.18 -7.50 -12.92
N GLN A 58 15.61 -8.75 -13.15
CA GLN A 58 17.03 -9.10 -13.29
C GLN A 58 17.67 -8.44 -14.51
N ALA A 59 16.97 -8.42 -15.66
CA ALA A 59 17.47 -7.75 -16.87
C ALA A 59 17.59 -6.23 -16.65
N ALA A 60 16.67 -5.63 -15.90
CA ALA A 60 16.72 -4.21 -15.54
C ALA A 60 17.91 -3.90 -14.61
N ILE A 61 18.22 -4.76 -13.62
CA ILE A 61 19.42 -4.63 -12.78
C ILE A 61 20.69 -4.64 -13.63
N CYS A 62 20.74 -5.48 -14.66
CA CYS A 62 21.88 -5.55 -15.59
C CYS A 62 21.83 -4.45 -16.67
N ASN A 63 20.90 -3.52 -16.61
CA ASN A 63 20.66 -2.45 -17.60
C ASN A 63 20.50 -2.95 -19.06
N ASP A 64 20.05 -4.20 -19.24
CA ASP A 64 19.79 -4.82 -20.54
C ASP A 64 18.40 -4.45 -21.05
N LYS A 65 18.25 -3.23 -21.60
CA LYS A 65 16.99 -2.71 -22.10
C LYS A 65 16.37 -3.56 -23.21
N LYS A 66 17.19 -4.14 -24.10
CA LYS A 66 16.71 -5.01 -25.19
C LYS A 66 15.99 -6.24 -24.63
N LYS A 67 16.59 -6.88 -23.64
CA LYS A 67 16.01 -8.04 -22.95
C LYS A 67 14.78 -7.68 -22.13
N VAL A 68 14.78 -6.55 -21.40
CA VAL A 68 13.61 -6.02 -20.70
C VAL A 68 12.44 -5.90 -21.67
N HIS A 69 12.60 -5.17 -22.78
CA HIS A 69 11.54 -4.95 -23.77
C HIS A 69 11.05 -6.26 -24.41
N LYS A 70 11.97 -7.23 -24.69
CA LYS A 70 11.58 -8.55 -25.20
C LYS A 70 10.71 -9.32 -24.20
N LEU A 71 11.10 -9.33 -22.94
CA LEU A 71 10.37 -10.03 -21.88
C LEU A 71 9.03 -9.36 -21.55
N GLN A 72 8.96 -8.04 -21.58
CA GLN A 72 7.72 -7.29 -21.43
C GLN A 72 6.72 -7.62 -22.54
N ARG A 73 7.15 -7.63 -23.79
CA ARG A 73 6.31 -8.06 -24.94
C ARG A 73 5.83 -9.50 -24.79
N LEU A 74 6.70 -10.40 -24.34
CA LEU A 74 6.33 -11.79 -24.07
C LEU A 74 5.26 -11.88 -22.98
N LEU A 75 5.38 -11.10 -21.90
CA LEU A 75 4.40 -11.06 -20.82
C LEU A 75 3.05 -10.55 -21.30
N LEU A 76 3.00 -9.46 -22.07
CA LEU A 76 1.73 -8.90 -22.59
C LEU A 76 0.98 -9.86 -23.52
N ASN A 77 1.72 -10.68 -24.26
CA ASN A 77 1.11 -11.64 -25.20
C ASN A 77 0.73 -12.97 -24.51
N SER A 78 1.25 -13.22 -23.31
CA SER A 78 1.01 -14.47 -22.59
C SER A 78 -0.43 -14.57 -22.09
N ILE A 79 -1.11 -15.66 -22.43
CA ILE A 79 -2.45 -15.96 -21.93
C ILE A 79 -2.47 -16.07 -20.39
N SER A 80 -1.40 -16.61 -19.80
CA SER A 80 -1.27 -16.69 -18.33
C SER A 80 -1.31 -15.31 -17.68
N ALA A 81 -0.66 -14.31 -18.26
CA ALA A 81 -0.68 -12.95 -17.74
C ALA A 81 -2.04 -12.28 -17.96
N LYS A 82 -2.69 -12.51 -19.09
CA LYS A 82 -4.05 -12.03 -19.38
C LYS A 82 -5.07 -12.62 -18.39
N LEU A 83 -5.03 -13.93 -18.15
CA LEU A 83 -5.88 -14.60 -17.18
C LEU A 83 -5.69 -14.01 -15.77
N LEU A 84 -4.44 -13.80 -15.35
CA LEU A 84 -4.13 -13.22 -14.05
C LEU A 84 -4.61 -11.75 -13.93
N ALA A 85 -4.47 -10.95 -15.00
CA ALA A 85 -4.96 -9.58 -15.03
C ALA A 85 -6.49 -9.53 -14.90
N VAL A 86 -7.21 -10.37 -15.65
CA VAL A 86 -8.67 -10.48 -15.56
C VAL A 86 -9.10 -10.96 -14.17
N ARG A 87 -8.45 -11.99 -13.60
CA ARG A 87 -8.75 -12.44 -12.24
C ARG A 87 -8.58 -11.32 -11.22
N LYS A 88 -7.48 -10.59 -11.28
CA LYS A 88 -7.20 -9.48 -10.35
C LYS A 88 -8.30 -8.43 -10.35
N VAL A 89 -8.83 -8.08 -11.51
CA VAL A 89 -9.87 -7.06 -11.67
C VAL A 89 -11.27 -7.57 -11.33
N THR A 90 -11.60 -8.80 -11.76
CA THR A 90 -12.97 -9.33 -11.68
C THR A 90 -13.25 -10.20 -10.46
N GLN A 91 -12.21 -10.62 -9.73
CA GLN A 91 -12.34 -11.52 -8.60
C GLN A 91 -11.65 -10.99 -7.34
N ASP A 92 -10.39 -10.59 -7.44
CA ASP A 92 -9.59 -10.24 -6.27
C ASP A 92 -9.86 -8.79 -5.80
N ASN A 93 -10.12 -7.85 -6.71
CA ASN A 93 -10.38 -6.46 -6.38
C ASN A 93 -11.80 -6.22 -5.87
N ARG A 94 -11.95 -5.34 -4.88
CA ARG A 94 -13.27 -4.89 -4.39
C ARG A 94 -14.09 -4.16 -5.45
N GLY A 95 -13.44 -3.50 -6.41
CA GLY A 95 -14.06 -2.80 -7.54
C GLY A 95 -14.75 -3.69 -8.58
N LYS A 96 -14.73 -5.03 -8.41
CA LYS A 96 -15.41 -5.99 -9.30
C LYS A 96 -16.91 -5.74 -9.49
N LYS A 97 -17.55 -5.12 -8.50
CA LYS A 97 -18.98 -4.76 -8.51
C LYS A 97 -19.27 -3.39 -9.12
N THR A 98 -18.25 -2.63 -9.53
CA THR A 98 -18.41 -1.27 -10.00
C THR A 98 -18.26 -1.23 -11.52
N ALA A 99 -19.33 -0.86 -12.22
CA ALA A 99 -19.35 -0.74 -13.66
C ALA A 99 -18.70 0.55 -14.15
N GLY A 100 -18.01 0.48 -15.31
CA GLY A 100 -17.57 1.64 -16.07
C GLY A 100 -18.72 2.29 -16.87
N ILE A 101 -18.35 2.99 -17.94
CA ILE A 101 -19.35 3.62 -18.86
C ILE A 101 -20.18 2.58 -19.61
N ASP A 102 -19.67 1.35 -19.75
CA ASP A 102 -20.31 0.23 -20.46
C ASP A 102 -21.36 -0.52 -19.61
N GLY A 103 -21.57 -0.12 -18.37
CA GLY A 103 -22.52 -0.75 -17.45
C GLY A 103 -22.14 -2.16 -17.00
N LYS A 104 -21.02 -2.74 -17.47
CA LYS A 104 -20.61 -4.11 -17.15
C LYS A 104 -19.93 -4.22 -15.79
N ALA A 105 -20.45 -5.14 -14.97
CA ALA A 105 -19.89 -5.49 -13.64
C ALA A 105 -20.17 -6.96 -13.33
N ASN A 106 -19.54 -7.50 -12.29
CA ASN A 106 -19.79 -8.87 -11.78
C ASN A 106 -19.71 -9.98 -12.86
N LEU A 107 -18.69 -9.95 -13.72
CA LEU A 107 -18.54 -10.93 -14.80
C LEU A 107 -18.62 -12.37 -14.27
N ASN A 108 -19.40 -13.22 -14.96
CA ASN A 108 -19.45 -14.65 -14.72
C ASN A 108 -18.18 -15.37 -15.26
N HIS A 109 -18.07 -16.68 -15.05
CA HIS A 109 -16.86 -17.43 -15.41
C HIS A 109 -16.61 -17.49 -16.91
N LYS A 110 -17.66 -17.61 -17.73
CA LYS A 110 -17.58 -17.65 -19.19
C LYS A 110 -17.14 -16.30 -19.74
N GLU A 111 -17.73 -15.22 -19.22
CA GLU A 111 -17.36 -13.85 -19.59
C GLU A 111 -15.91 -13.48 -19.22
N ARG A 112 -15.42 -13.97 -18.07
CA ARG A 112 -14.00 -13.78 -17.67
C ARG A 112 -13.04 -14.46 -18.62
N LEU A 113 -13.34 -15.71 -19.04
CA LEU A 113 -12.53 -16.41 -20.02
C LEU A 113 -12.55 -15.69 -21.37
N GLN A 114 -13.72 -15.33 -21.85
CA GLN A 114 -13.87 -14.59 -23.08
C GLN A 114 -13.07 -13.28 -23.06
N LEU A 115 -13.16 -12.52 -21.95
CA LEU A 115 -12.37 -11.31 -21.78
C LEU A 115 -10.87 -11.60 -21.77
N ALA A 116 -10.40 -12.68 -21.13
CA ALA A 116 -8.98 -13.00 -21.10
C ALA A 116 -8.41 -13.35 -22.49
N TYR A 117 -9.16 -14.10 -23.29
CA TYR A 117 -8.75 -14.45 -24.67
C TYR A 117 -8.82 -13.26 -25.62
N SER A 118 -9.86 -12.42 -25.52
CA SER A 118 -10.02 -11.24 -26.35
C SER A 118 -9.18 -10.05 -25.90
N LEU A 119 -8.50 -10.13 -24.73
CA LEU A 119 -7.79 -8.99 -24.16
C LEU A 119 -6.64 -8.52 -25.06
N ASN A 120 -6.82 -7.34 -25.65
CA ASN A 120 -5.84 -6.69 -26.52
C ASN A 120 -5.53 -5.29 -25.99
N VAL A 121 -4.32 -5.08 -25.51
CA VAL A 121 -3.88 -3.78 -24.95
C VAL A 121 -3.78 -2.66 -26.00
N ARG A 122 -3.76 -3.01 -27.30
CA ARG A 122 -3.65 -2.05 -28.40
C ARG A 122 -4.99 -1.43 -28.79
N GLU A 123 -6.11 -2.01 -28.35
CA GLU A 123 -7.43 -1.43 -28.58
C GLU A 123 -7.56 -0.05 -27.92
N LYS A 124 -8.28 0.83 -28.59
CA LYS A 124 -8.56 2.19 -28.09
C LYS A 124 -9.24 2.13 -26.72
N ALA A 125 -8.73 2.92 -25.79
CA ALA A 125 -9.32 3.05 -24.46
C ALA A 125 -10.67 3.76 -24.51
N LYS A 126 -11.60 3.33 -23.66
CA LYS A 126 -12.88 4.01 -23.48
C LYS A 126 -12.72 5.13 -22.44
N PRO A 127 -13.50 6.21 -22.52
CA PRO A 127 -13.52 7.23 -21.50
C PRO A 127 -13.84 6.65 -20.11
N SER A 128 -13.30 7.23 -19.06
CA SER A 128 -13.64 6.84 -17.70
C SER A 128 -14.93 7.52 -17.23
N LYS A 129 -15.74 6.83 -16.43
CA LYS A 129 -16.92 7.42 -15.77
C LYS A 129 -16.47 8.20 -14.53
N ARG A 130 -16.74 9.51 -14.47
CA ARG A 130 -16.43 10.34 -13.31
C ARG A 130 -17.45 10.13 -12.20
N VAL A 131 -16.94 9.98 -10.98
CA VAL A 131 -17.73 9.93 -9.75
C VAL A 131 -17.03 10.76 -8.69
N TRP A 132 -17.77 11.64 -8.03
CA TRP A 132 -17.25 12.48 -6.96
C TRP A 132 -17.40 11.78 -5.61
N ILE A 133 -16.29 11.59 -4.90
CA ILE A 133 -16.26 10.97 -3.59
C ILE A 133 -15.86 12.01 -2.53
N PRO A 134 -16.65 12.19 -1.43
CA PRO A 134 -16.28 13.12 -0.39
C PRO A 134 -14.96 12.71 0.28
N LYS A 135 -14.10 13.69 0.57
CA LYS A 135 -12.83 13.44 1.27
C LYS A 135 -13.10 13.02 2.72
N PRO A 136 -12.38 12.04 3.26
CA PRO A 136 -12.52 11.62 4.64
C PRO A 136 -12.36 12.79 5.62
N GLY A 137 -13.37 13.01 6.46
CA GLY A 137 -13.37 14.11 7.46
C GLY A 137 -13.64 15.51 6.92
N LYS A 138 -13.93 15.65 5.62
CA LYS A 138 -14.23 16.92 4.95
C LYS A 138 -15.41 16.74 3.99
N PRO A 139 -16.65 16.79 4.47
CA PRO A 139 -17.84 16.45 3.67
C PRO A 139 -18.11 17.40 2.50
N ILE A 140 -17.53 18.60 2.51
CA ILE A 140 -17.70 19.62 1.45
C ILE A 140 -16.62 19.49 0.36
N GLU A 141 -15.47 18.83 0.63
CA GLU A 141 -14.42 18.61 -0.34
C GLU A 141 -14.59 17.25 -1.03
N TYR A 142 -14.60 17.21 -2.35
CA TYR A 142 -14.74 15.99 -3.14
C TYR A 142 -13.45 15.65 -3.88
N ARG A 143 -13.30 14.36 -4.22
CA ARG A 143 -12.26 13.84 -5.12
C ARG A 143 -12.91 13.32 -6.39
N PRO A 144 -12.43 13.70 -7.58
CA PRO A 144 -12.86 13.09 -8.83
C PRO A 144 -12.27 11.69 -8.96
N LEU A 145 -13.10 10.67 -9.00
CA LEU A 145 -12.67 9.29 -9.26
C LEU A 145 -13.09 8.90 -10.67
N GLY A 146 -12.16 8.41 -11.48
CA GLY A 146 -12.42 7.85 -12.80
C GLY A 146 -12.63 6.33 -12.72
N ILE A 147 -13.81 5.87 -13.10
CA ILE A 147 -14.14 4.44 -13.13
C ILE A 147 -14.00 3.96 -14.56
N LEU A 148 -12.94 3.19 -14.83
CA LEU A 148 -12.70 2.54 -16.12
C LEU A 148 -13.62 1.35 -16.34
N THR A 149 -13.80 0.92 -17.59
CA THR A 149 -14.43 -0.35 -17.92
C THR A 149 -13.64 -1.53 -17.35
N ILE A 150 -14.27 -2.67 -17.14
CA ILE A 150 -13.54 -3.86 -16.65
C ILE A 150 -12.45 -4.27 -17.63
N SER A 151 -12.68 -4.16 -18.94
CA SER A 151 -11.69 -4.45 -19.97
C SER A 151 -10.47 -3.53 -19.87
N ASP A 152 -10.68 -2.22 -19.75
CA ASP A 152 -9.57 -1.26 -19.66
C ASP A 152 -8.79 -1.43 -18.33
N ARG A 153 -9.49 -1.71 -17.22
CA ARG A 153 -8.81 -2.08 -15.95
C ARG A 153 -7.93 -3.33 -16.12
N ALA A 154 -8.37 -4.33 -16.86
CA ALA A 154 -7.59 -5.55 -17.12
C ALA A 154 -6.38 -5.25 -18.03
N LYS A 155 -6.55 -4.42 -19.07
CA LYS A 155 -5.44 -3.96 -19.95
C LYS A 155 -4.39 -3.18 -19.17
N GLU A 156 -4.80 -2.22 -18.34
CA GLU A 156 -3.90 -1.46 -17.48
C GLU A 156 -3.17 -2.36 -16.46
N THR A 157 -3.89 -3.34 -15.86
CA THR A 157 -3.30 -4.30 -14.93
C THR A 157 -2.24 -5.15 -15.61
N LEU A 158 -2.50 -5.61 -16.83
CA LEU A 158 -1.56 -6.39 -17.63
C LEU A 158 -0.30 -5.58 -17.97
N MET A 159 -0.46 -4.31 -18.40
CA MET A 159 0.64 -3.40 -18.64
C MET A 159 1.44 -3.10 -17.37
N LYS A 160 0.77 -2.87 -16.26
CA LYS A 160 1.43 -2.69 -14.95
C LYS A 160 2.29 -3.89 -14.58
N MET A 161 1.81 -5.12 -14.79
CA MET A 161 2.59 -6.34 -14.54
C MET A 161 3.88 -6.40 -15.35
N ALA A 162 3.93 -5.79 -16.53
CA ALA A 162 5.11 -5.74 -17.37
C ALA A 162 6.09 -4.63 -17.00
N LEU A 163 5.59 -3.44 -16.63
CA LEU A 163 6.40 -2.25 -16.34
C LEU A 163 6.93 -2.21 -14.90
N GLU A 164 6.11 -2.61 -13.93
CA GLU A 164 6.44 -2.47 -12.51
C GLU A 164 7.76 -3.15 -12.09
N PRO A 165 8.12 -4.37 -12.59
CA PRO A 165 9.40 -4.99 -12.25
C PRO A 165 10.63 -4.23 -12.75
N GLU A 166 10.53 -3.55 -13.89
CA GLU A 166 11.60 -2.70 -14.42
C GLU A 166 11.79 -1.48 -13.53
N TRP A 167 10.70 -0.75 -13.25
CA TRP A 167 10.74 0.48 -12.47
C TRP A 167 11.11 0.27 -11.00
N GLU A 168 10.81 -0.90 -10.43
CA GLU A 168 11.22 -1.24 -9.06
C GLU A 168 12.74 -1.26 -8.86
N VAL A 169 13.53 -1.43 -9.92
CA VAL A 169 14.99 -1.32 -9.87
C VAL A 169 15.44 0.14 -9.74
N GLY A 170 14.78 1.06 -10.45
CA GLY A 170 15.16 2.47 -10.51
C GLY A 170 14.52 3.36 -9.46
N PHE A 171 13.53 2.88 -8.70
CA PHE A 171 12.89 3.70 -7.69
C PHE A 171 13.77 3.97 -6.48
N GLU A 172 13.77 5.22 -6.05
CA GLU A 172 14.50 5.69 -4.87
C GLU A 172 14.13 4.90 -3.61
N PRO A 173 15.10 4.56 -2.72
CA PRO A 173 14.87 3.69 -1.56
C PRO A 173 13.83 4.24 -0.58
N ASN A 174 13.69 5.55 -0.47
CA ASN A 174 12.78 6.22 0.45
C ASN A 174 11.41 6.57 -0.15
N MET A 175 11.11 6.08 -1.34
CA MET A 175 9.79 6.14 -1.95
C MET A 175 8.98 4.91 -1.52
N TYR A 176 7.87 5.09 -0.80
CA TYR A 176 7.09 4.01 -0.19
C TYR A 176 5.67 3.86 -0.73
N GLY A 177 5.02 4.94 -1.13
CA GLY A 177 3.65 4.90 -1.64
C GLY A 177 3.51 4.09 -2.94
N PHE A 178 2.42 3.35 -3.09
CA PHE A 178 2.05 2.58 -4.30
C PHE A 178 3.03 1.49 -4.76
N ARG A 179 4.13 1.30 -4.07
CA ARG A 179 5.14 0.28 -4.41
C ARG A 179 4.84 -1.06 -3.75
N PRO A 180 5.10 -2.19 -4.44
CA PRO A 180 4.87 -3.51 -3.89
C PRO A 180 5.78 -3.81 -2.69
N GLY A 181 5.22 -4.47 -1.68
CA GLY A 181 5.97 -4.85 -0.47
C GLY A 181 6.31 -3.71 0.49
N ARG A 182 5.91 -2.47 0.21
CA ARG A 182 6.12 -1.27 1.04
C ARG A 182 4.80 -0.77 1.61
N SER A 183 4.89 -0.05 2.73
CA SER A 183 3.70 0.46 3.45
C SER A 183 3.97 1.83 4.08
N CYS A 184 2.91 2.48 4.55
CA CYS A 184 3.03 3.73 5.32
C CYS A 184 3.89 3.54 6.59
N HIS A 185 3.87 2.37 7.21
CA HIS A 185 4.71 2.07 8.36
C HIS A 185 6.21 2.07 8.02
N ASP A 186 6.58 1.72 6.78
CA ASP A 186 7.97 1.82 6.30
C ASP A 186 8.42 3.28 6.22
N ALA A 187 7.55 4.17 5.73
CA ALA A 187 7.84 5.61 5.69
C ALA A 187 7.99 6.19 7.11
N ILE A 188 7.09 5.83 8.03
CA ILE A 188 7.18 6.26 9.44
C ILE A 188 8.44 5.75 10.11
N GLU A 189 8.84 4.51 9.86
CA GLU A 189 10.08 3.95 10.41
C GLU A 189 11.33 4.61 9.77
N ALA A 190 11.27 5.00 8.49
CA ALA A 190 12.34 5.79 7.87
C ALA A 190 12.49 7.16 8.55
N ILE A 191 11.37 7.86 8.83
CA ILE A 191 11.37 9.12 9.57
C ILE A 191 11.92 8.92 10.99
N PHE A 192 11.48 7.85 11.68
CA PHE A 192 11.98 7.53 13.02
C PHE A 192 13.51 7.35 13.01
N ASN A 193 14.03 6.58 12.05
CA ASN A 193 15.46 6.33 11.93
C ASN A 193 16.26 7.60 11.60
N SER A 194 15.70 8.52 10.81
CA SER A 194 16.34 9.79 10.46
C SER A 194 16.38 10.78 11.63
N LEU A 195 15.42 10.69 12.57
CA LEU A 195 15.27 11.64 13.69
C LEU A 195 15.67 11.08 15.05
N ASN A 196 15.83 9.77 15.21
CA ASN A 196 16.04 9.15 16.53
C ASN A 196 17.28 9.67 17.26
N TRP A 197 18.28 10.13 16.52
CA TRP A 197 19.57 10.56 17.06
C TRP A 197 19.80 12.08 16.99
N LYS A 198 18.91 12.84 16.36
CA LYS A 198 19.07 14.28 16.15
C LYS A 198 17.73 14.99 16.08
N THR A 199 17.68 16.21 16.61
CA THR A 199 16.58 17.14 16.33
C THR A 199 16.83 17.81 14.98
N ALA A 200 15.77 18.16 14.25
CA ALA A 200 15.93 18.68 12.90
C ALA A 200 14.75 19.57 12.48
N TYR A 201 14.99 20.37 11.45
CA TYR A 201 13.95 21.03 10.68
C TYR A 201 13.34 20.04 9.68
N CYS A 202 12.05 20.16 9.46
CA CYS A 202 11.29 19.34 8.54
C CYS A 202 10.47 20.24 7.62
N LEU A 203 10.58 20.01 6.31
CA LEU A 203 9.63 20.49 5.33
C LEU A 203 8.58 19.41 5.14
N ASP A 204 7.36 19.66 5.60
CA ASP A 204 6.17 18.83 5.37
C ASP A 204 5.43 19.41 4.16
N ALA A 205 5.37 18.67 3.05
CA ALA A 205 4.91 19.16 1.77
C ALA A 205 3.91 18.21 1.10
N ASP A 206 2.88 18.79 0.50
CA ASP A 206 1.81 18.12 -0.25
C ASP A 206 1.77 18.70 -1.67
N ILE A 207 1.67 17.85 -2.69
CA ILE A 207 1.61 18.25 -4.09
C ILE A 207 0.15 18.58 -4.45
N SER A 208 -0.06 19.73 -5.09
CA SER A 208 -1.40 20.16 -5.50
C SER A 208 -1.92 19.31 -6.65
N GLY A 209 -3.00 18.53 -6.39
CA GLY A 209 -3.66 17.75 -7.45
C GLY A 209 -2.71 16.85 -8.25
N CYS A 210 -1.80 16.14 -7.60
CA CYS A 210 -0.73 15.39 -8.25
C CYS A 210 -1.23 14.56 -9.44
N PHE A 211 -2.28 13.72 -9.23
CA PHE A 211 -2.83 12.90 -10.29
C PHE A 211 -3.49 13.69 -11.43
N ASP A 212 -4.02 14.87 -11.14
CA ASP A 212 -4.80 15.67 -12.08
C ASP A 212 -3.93 16.62 -12.93
N ASN A 213 -2.71 16.94 -12.45
CA ASN A 213 -1.87 17.98 -13.03
C ASN A 213 -0.59 17.47 -13.70
N ILE A 214 -0.17 16.20 -13.52
CA ILE A 214 1.04 15.66 -14.15
C ILE A 214 1.06 15.97 -15.66
N ASN A 215 2.15 16.56 -16.14
CA ASN A 215 2.36 16.76 -17.57
C ASN A 215 2.54 15.42 -18.28
N GLN A 216 1.59 15.07 -19.17
CA GLN A 216 1.57 13.78 -19.84
C GLN A 216 2.78 13.57 -20.75
N ASN A 217 3.29 14.62 -21.41
CA ASN A 217 4.43 14.49 -22.29
C ASN A 217 5.72 14.25 -21.49
N ALA A 218 5.96 15.03 -20.43
CA ALA A 218 7.10 14.83 -19.52
C ALA A 218 7.07 13.43 -18.87
N LEU A 219 5.88 12.95 -18.45
CA LEU A 219 5.71 11.59 -17.93
C LEU A 219 6.08 10.53 -18.98
N LEU A 220 5.63 10.68 -20.24
CA LEU A 220 5.90 9.74 -21.32
C LEU A 220 7.37 9.75 -21.77
N GLU A 221 8.05 10.88 -21.65
CA GLU A 221 9.50 10.98 -21.86
C GLU A 221 10.27 10.28 -20.76
N LYS A 222 9.93 10.57 -19.52
CA LYS A 222 10.55 9.95 -18.35
C LYS A 222 10.34 8.44 -18.31
N LEU A 223 9.18 7.95 -18.76
CA LEU A 223 8.87 6.52 -18.84
C LEU A 223 9.84 5.78 -19.77
N ASN A 224 10.41 6.43 -20.78
CA ASN A 224 11.46 5.94 -21.69
C ASN A 224 11.27 4.48 -22.12
N THR A 225 10.07 4.16 -22.58
CA THR A 225 9.64 2.80 -22.95
C THR A 225 9.53 2.63 -24.47
N THR A 226 9.17 1.43 -24.93
CA THR A 226 9.01 1.16 -26.37
C THR A 226 7.95 2.06 -27.02
N PRO A 227 8.09 2.41 -28.31
CA PRO A 227 7.09 3.24 -29.02
C PRO A 227 5.67 2.68 -28.90
N THR A 228 5.52 1.35 -28.92
CA THR A 228 4.22 0.68 -28.76
C THR A 228 3.63 0.96 -27.37
N PHE A 229 4.42 0.78 -26.28
CA PHE A 229 3.95 1.02 -24.93
C PHE A 229 3.64 2.51 -24.70
N ARG A 230 4.51 3.39 -25.20
CA ARG A 230 4.31 4.84 -25.15
C ARG A 230 2.97 5.23 -25.81
N ARG A 231 2.67 4.69 -27.00
CA ARG A 231 1.41 4.95 -27.72
C ARG A 231 0.19 4.47 -26.93
N ILE A 232 0.25 3.27 -26.36
CA ILE A 232 -0.86 2.69 -25.58
C ILE A 232 -1.12 3.54 -24.33
N ILE A 233 -0.08 3.86 -23.56
CA ILE A 233 -0.20 4.67 -22.33
C ILE A 233 -0.71 6.08 -22.68
N LYS A 234 -0.18 6.71 -23.74
CA LYS A 234 -0.68 7.99 -24.23
C LYS A 234 -2.17 7.92 -24.58
N GLY A 235 -2.62 6.81 -25.21
CA GLY A 235 -4.04 6.57 -25.49
C GLY A 235 -4.90 6.52 -24.23
N TRP A 236 -4.43 5.87 -23.16
CA TRP A 236 -5.15 5.83 -21.89
C TRP A 236 -5.19 7.20 -21.20
N LEU A 237 -4.08 7.92 -21.17
CA LEU A 237 -4.02 9.26 -20.59
C LEU A 237 -4.97 10.26 -21.28
N ARG A 238 -5.21 10.06 -22.58
CA ARG A 238 -6.06 10.91 -23.41
C ARG A 238 -7.46 10.35 -23.70
N ALA A 239 -7.82 9.26 -23.02
CA ALA A 239 -9.11 8.60 -23.25
C ALA A 239 -10.34 9.46 -22.90
N GLY A 240 -10.15 10.50 -22.09
CA GLY A 240 -11.21 11.39 -21.64
C GLY A 240 -12.04 10.85 -20.50
N VAL A 241 -12.99 11.66 -20.09
CA VAL A 241 -13.89 11.41 -18.97
C VAL A 241 -15.32 11.65 -19.38
N MET A 242 -16.23 10.80 -18.93
CA MET A 242 -17.67 10.98 -19.05
C MET A 242 -18.26 11.41 -17.72
N GLU A 243 -18.85 12.59 -17.66
CA GLU A 243 -19.56 13.11 -16.51
C GLU A 243 -20.97 13.53 -16.93
N ASN A 244 -22.00 13.02 -16.25
CA ASN A 244 -23.41 13.35 -16.57
C ASN A 244 -23.74 13.23 -18.07
N ARG A 245 -23.21 12.18 -18.74
CA ARG A 245 -23.32 11.91 -20.19
C ARG A 245 -22.59 12.93 -21.09
N LYS A 246 -21.83 13.88 -20.54
CA LYS A 246 -20.98 14.79 -21.29
C LYS A 246 -19.56 14.27 -21.34
N PHE A 247 -18.91 14.35 -22.50
CA PHE A 247 -17.52 13.97 -22.67
C PHE A 247 -16.59 15.15 -22.42
N GLU A 248 -15.55 14.94 -21.64
CA GLU A 248 -14.48 15.89 -21.42
C GLU A 248 -13.14 15.27 -21.83
N SER A 249 -12.35 15.98 -22.63
CA SER A 249 -11.01 15.54 -23.01
C SER A 249 -10.03 15.72 -21.86
N THR A 250 -9.09 14.78 -21.71
CA THR A 250 -8.02 14.87 -20.71
C THR A 250 -6.71 15.28 -21.39
N LYS A 251 -6.25 16.52 -21.13
CA LYS A 251 -5.00 17.07 -21.69
C LYS A 251 -3.81 16.95 -20.75
N ARG A 252 -4.05 16.76 -19.47
CA ARG A 252 -3.04 16.61 -18.40
C ARG A 252 -3.52 15.61 -17.35
N GLY A 253 -2.61 15.20 -16.48
CA GLY A 253 -2.89 14.28 -15.39
C GLY A 253 -2.99 12.81 -15.80
N THR A 254 -3.26 11.99 -14.80
CA THR A 254 -3.56 10.56 -14.92
C THR A 254 -4.90 10.27 -14.29
N ILE A 255 -5.61 9.23 -14.76
CA ILE A 255 -6.95 8.91 -14.25
C ILE A 255 -6.86 8.49 -12.77
N GLN A 256 -7.42 9.29 -11.87
CA GLN A 256 -7.53 8.91 -10.46
C GLN A 256 -8.52 7.73 -10.32
N GLY A 257 -7.99 6.52 -10.09
CA GLY A 257 -8.74 5.27 -10.06
C GLY A 257 -8.33 4.25 -11.13
N GLY A 258 -7.48 4.63 -12.09
CA GLY A 258 -6.82 3.71 -13.01
C GLY A 258 -5.89 2.75 -12.27
N THR A 259 -5.75 1.53 -12.76
CA THR A 259 -4.90 0.51 -12.10
C THR A 259 -3.41 0.75 -12.32
N ILE A 260 -3.02 1.42 -13.40
CA ILE A 260 -1.64 1.79 -13.70
C ILE A 260 -1.26 3.18 -13.15
N SER A 261 -2.22 4.07 -12.91
CA SER A 261 -1.97 5.45 -12.50
C SER A 261 -1.08 5.60 -11.25
N PRO A 262 -1.19 4.75 -10.21
CA PRO A 262 -0.26 4.79 -9.09
C PRO A 262 1.20 4.54 -9.47
N LEU A 263 1.46 3.61 -10.41
CA LEU A 263 2.80 3.38 -10.92
C LEU A 263 3.32 4.59 -11.71
N LEU A 264 2.47 5.16 -12.56
CA LEU A 264 2.82 6.35 -13.36
C LEU A 264 3.13 7.57 -12.48
N ALA A 265 2.41 7.76 -11.37
CA ALA A 265 2.70 8.80 -10.39
C ALA A 265 4.06 8.56 -9.71
N CYS A 266 4.39 7.30 -9.35
CA CYS A 266 5.73 6.98 -8.85
C CYS A 266 6.81 7.28 -9.89
N VAL A 267 6.58 6.94 -11.16
CA VAL A 267 7.52 7.26 -12.25
C VAL A 267 7.72 8.77 -12.38
N ALA A 268 6.63 9.54 -12.36
CA ALA A 268 6.69 11.00 -12.45
C ALA A 268 7.56 11.61 -11.33
N LEU A 269 7.38 11.17 -10.09
CA LEU A 269 8.07 11.72 -8.90
C LEU A 269 9.46 11.12 -8.66
N ASN A 270 9.82 10.02 -9.31
CA ASN A 270 11.13 9.38 -9.14
C ASN A 270 12.28 10.31 -9.57
N GLY A 271 13.38 10.31 -8.84
CA GLY A 271 14.56 11.12 -9.10
C GLY A 271 14.56 12.47 -8.37
N LEU A 272 13.48 12.85 -7.69
CA LEU A 272 13.46 14.11 -6.92
C LEU A 272 14.41 14.06 -5.72
N GLU A 273 14.49 12.96 -4.98
CA GLU A 273 15.46 12.80 -3.87
C GLU A 273 16.90 12.96 -4.37
N GLN A 274 17.22 12.31 -5.49
CA GLN A 274 18.55 12.38 -6.09
C GLN A 274 18.86 13.82 -6.54
N TYR A 275 17.94 14.46 -7.26
CA TYR A 275 18.12 15.83 -7.75
C TYR A 275 18.39 16.83 -6.62
N ILE A 276 17.61 16.79 -5.54
CA ILE A 276 17.82 17.66 -4.37
C ILE A 276 19.20 17.43 -3.75
N LYS A 277 19.60 16.16 -3.59
CA LYS A 277 20.89 15.81 -2.99
C LYS A 277 22.09 16.13 -3.86
N GLU A 278 21.93 16.15 -5.16
CA GLU A 278 22.98 16.55 -6.12
C GLU A 278 23.12 18.05 -6.19
N THR A 279 22.01 18.76 -6.27
CA THR A 279 22.01 20.24 -6.31
C THR A 279 22.56 20.85 -5.01
N LEU A 280 22.23 20.27 -3.85
CA LEU A 280 22.70 20.74 -2.54
C LEU A 280 24.01 20.07 -2.09
N TRP A 281 24.70 19.35 -2.96
CA TRP A 281 25.85 18.55 -2.55
C TRP A 281 26.95 19.36 -1.88
N SER A 282 27.31 20.54 -2.40
CA SER A 282 28.34 21.42 -1.86
C SER A 282 28.00 21.93 -0.46
N GLU A 283 26.77 22.41 -0.27
CA GLU A 283 26.28 22.89 1.02
C GLU A 283 26.18 21.78 2.07
N LEU A 284 25.72 20.61 1.66
CA LEU A 284 25.68 19.44 2.54
C LEU A 284 27.07 19.01 2.98
N LEU A 285 28.05 19.06 2.06
CA LEU A 285 29.44 18.73 2.36
C LEU A 285 30.07 19.77 3.30
N GLN A 286 29.87 21.06 3.03
CA GLN A 286 30.34 22.15 3.87
C GLN A 286 29.74 22.05 5.29
N TYR A 287 28.42 21.86 5.39
CA TYR A 287 27.74 21.68 6.68
C TYR A 287 28.33 20.53 7.50
N ARG A 288 28.56 19.37 6.85
CA ARG A 288 29.13 18.19 7.52
C ARG A 288 30.58 18.41 7.94
N LYS A 289 31.40 19.06 7.11
CA LYS A 289 32.79 19.42 7.45
C LYS A 289 32.84 20.34 8.68
N MET A 290 32.01 21.39 8.72
CA MET A 290 31.92 22.28 9.87
C MET A 290 31.50 21.55 11.16
N LYS A 291 30.62 20.55 11.05
CA LYS A 291 30.11 19.83 12.22
C LYS A 291 31.03 18.72 12.71
N CYS A 292 31.71 18.00 11.83
CA CYS A 292 32.45 16.77 12.11
C CYS A 292 33.93 16.82 11.70
N GLY A 293 34.43 17.96 11.21
CA GLY A 293 35.82 18.16 10.75
C GLY A 293 36.04 17.54 9.36
N VAL A 294 35.81 16.25 9.18
CA VAL A 294 35.97 15.53 7.92
C VAL A 294 34.64 14.89 7.53
N ALA A 295 34.29 14.95 6.24
CA ALA A 295 33.07 14.31 5.74
C ALA A 295 33.27 13.75 4.33
N SER A 296 32.81 12.53 4.10
CA SER A 296 32.71 11.96 2.77
C SER A 296 31.45 12.48 2.03
N SER A 297 31.49 12.45 0.71
CA SER A 297 30.34 12.80 -0.14
C SER A 297 29.10 11.96 0.21
N ARG A 298 29.29 10.69 0.54
CA ARG A 298 28.20 9.78 0.96
C ARG A 298 27.57 10.21 2.28
N GLU A 299 28.36 10.60 3.26
CA GLU A 299 27.87 11.08 4.56
C GLU A 299 27.15 12.41 4.44
N ALA A 300 27.67 13.34 3.61
CA ALA A 300 27.01 14.58 3.29
C ALA A 300 25.60 14.34 2.70
N LYS A 301 25.50 13.57 1.63
CA LYS A 301 24.21 13.22 1.00
C LYS A 301 23.27 12.47 1.94
N SER A 302 23.79 11.66 2.88
CA SER A 302 22.97 10.94 3.86
C SER A 302 22.44 11.80 5.01
N SER A 303 23.00 13.00 5.22
CA SER A 303 22.54 13.95 6.24
C SER A 303 21.16 14.50 5.93
N LEU A 304 20.82 14.65 4.63
CA LEU A 304 19.51 15.04 4.12
C LEU A 304 18.66 13.80 3.86
N SER A 305 17.50 13.72 4.52
CA SER A 305 16.54 12.64 4.31
C SER A 305 15.32 13.17 3.57
N VAL A 306 15.00 12.56 2.42
CA VAL A 306 13.79 12.84 1.63
C VAL A 306 12.94 11.56 1.64
N ILE A 307 11.71 11.63 2.12
CA ILE A 307 10.85 10.45 2.34
C ILE A 307 9.49 10.70 1.71
N PHE A 308 9.12 9.84 0.75
CA PHE A 308 7.88 9.93 -0.01
C PHE A 308 6.87 8.86 0.37
N TYR A 309 5.61 9.25 0.40
CA TYR A 309 4.46 8.34 0.38
C TYR A 309 3.39 8.86 -0.58
N ALA A 310 3.42 8.42 -1.81
CA ALA A 310 2.62 8.95 -2.91
C ALA A 310 2.94 10.43 -3.17
N ASP A 311 1.93 11.29 -3.07
CA ASP A 311 1.98 12.75 -3.22
C ASP A 311 2.42 13.50 -1.94
N ASP A 312 2.38 12.84 -0.78
CA ASP A 312 2.88 13.40 0.49
C ASP A 312 4.38 13.11 0.65
N PHE A 313 5.20 14.10 0.99
CA PHE A 313 6.62 13.89 1.27
C PHE A 313 7.17 14.81 2.34
N ILE A 314 8.30 14.38 2.92
CA ILE A 314 9.01 15.10 3.97
C ILE A 314 10.48 15.19 3.65
N ILE A 315 11.06 16.39 3.86
CA ILE A 315 12.51 16.62 3.82
C ILE A 315 12.98 16.98 5.22
N ILE A 316 14.04 16.31 5.67
CA ILE A 316 14.56 16.45 7.04
C ILE A 316 16.04 16.79 7.00
N HIS A 317 16.40 17.90 7.65
CA HIS A 317 17.80 18.31 7.85
C HIS A 317 17.96 19.15 9.12
N GLU A 318 19.14 19.16 9.71
CA GLU A 318 19.42 19.90 10.95
C GLU A 318 19.50 21.42 10.74
N SER A 319 19.97 21.90 9.57
CA SER A 319 20.00 23.32 9.21
C SER A 319 18.69 23.76 8.57
N LYS A 320 18.16 24.90 9.03
CA LYS A 320 16.98 25.56 8.46
C LYS A 320 17.25 26.08 7.05
N GLU A 321 18.44 26.60 6.82
CA GLU A 321 18.83 27.16 5.52
C GLU A 321 18.82 26.12 4.42
N ILE A 322 19.36 24.92 4.69
CA ILE A 322 19.33 23.80 3.76
C ILE A 322 17.88 23.37 3.45
N ILE A 323 16.99 23.40 4.45
CA ILE A 323 15.56 23.11 4.22
C ILE A 323 14.89 24.18 3.36
N LEU A 324 15.22 25.45 3.54
CA LEU A 324 14.70 26.54 2.71
C LEU A 324 15.18 26.41 1.26
N LYS A 325 16.47 26.16 1.03
CA LYS A 325 17.01 25.88 -0.30
C LYS A 325 16.39 24.65 -0.92
N ALA A 326 16.25 23.55 -0.16
CA ALA A 326 15.59 22.33 -0.63
C ALA A 326 14.15 22.60 -1.09
N LYS A 327 13.40 23.46 -0.40
CA LYS A 327 12.05 23.86 -0.81
C LYS A 327 12.05 24.53 -2.19
N MET A 328 12.95 25.48 -2.43
CA MET A 328 13.09 26.18 -3.72
C MET A 328 13.41 25.19 -4.86
N ILE A 329 14.37 24.28 -4.61
CA ILE A 329 14.76 23.25 -5.58
C ILE A 329 13.58 22.32 -5.91
N VAL A 330 12.79 21.95 -4.90
CA VAL A 330 11.58 21.14 -5.11
C VAL A 330 10.55 21.88 -5.95
N GLU A 331 10.30 23.16 -5.69
CA GLU A 331 9.35 23.97 -6.45
C GLU A 331 9.77 24.09 -7.92
N GLU A 332 11.05 24.28 -8.17
CA GLU A 332 11.61 24.32 -9.53
C GLU A 332 11.49 22.98 -10.24
N TRP A 333 11.90 21.89 -9.58
CA TRP A 333 11.85 20.56 -10.18
C TRP A 333 10.41 20.12 -10.49
N LEU A 334 9.46 20.39 -9.59
CA LEU A 334 8.05 20.03 -9.80
C LEU A 334 7.45 20.73 -11.03
N LYS A 335 7.87 21.98 -11.33
CA LYS A 335 7.43 22.70 -12.54
C LYS A 335 7.82 21.95 -13.82
N THR A 336 8.96 21.24 -13.85
CA THR A 336 9.38 20.47 -15.04
C THR A 336 8.42 19.36 -15.42
N ILE A 337 7.67 18.85 -14.44
CA ILE A 337 6.65 17.79 -14.63
C ILE A 337 5.21 18.33 -14.51
N GLY A 338 5.05 19.67 -14.50
CA GLY A 338 3.74 20.34 -14.45
C GLY A 338 3.04 20.28 -13.09
N LEU A 339 3.81 20.13 -12.01
CA LEU A 339 3.31 20.04 -10.64
C LEU A 339 3.74 21.23 -9.81
N GLU A 340 2.99 21.49 -8.73
CA GLU A 340 3.25 22.56 -7.79
C GLU A 340 3.02 22.12 -6.35
N LEU A 341 3.76 22.70 -5.41
CA LEU A 341 3.48 22.53 -3.99
C LEU A 341 2.15 23.20 -3.61
N LYS A 342 1.42 22.60 -2.69
CA LYS A 342 0.23 23.20 -2.11
C LYS A 342 0.59 24.16 -0.98
N PRO A 343 0.53 25.50 -1.15
CA PRO A 343 1.04 26.47 -0.16
C PRO A 343 0.36 26.31 1.21
N SER A 344 -0.96 26.06 1.24
CA SER A 344 -1.72 25.92 2.48
C SER A 344 -1.35 24.70 3.32
N LYS A 345 -0.66 23.72 2.74
CA LYS A 345 -0.23 22.49 3.41
C LYS A 345 1.28 22.36 3.54
N THR A 346 2.06 23.15 2.80
CA THR A 346 3.51 23.13 2.88
C THR A 346 3.98 23.93 4.10
N LYS A 347 4.63 23.25 5.05
CA LYS A 347 5.06 23.84 6.32
C LYS A 347 6.48 23.44 6.66
N ILE A 348 7.23 24.40 7.21
CA ILE A 348 8.53 24.14 7.82
C ILE A 348 8.36 24.19 9.33
N SER A 349 8.78 23.15 10.03
CA SER A 349 8.72 23.05 11.48
C SER A 349 10.00 22.44 12.03
N HIS A 350 10.36 22.77 13.27
CA HIS A 350 11.43 22.09 13.98
C HIS A 350 10.84 20.99 14.88
N THR A 351 11.52 19.84 15.00
CA THR A 351 10.99 18.69 15.74
C THR A 351 10.90 18.88 17.24
N GLN A 352 11.66 19.81 17.83
CA GLN A 352 11.70 20.08 19.28
C GLN A 352 11.31 21.51 19.62
N ASN A 353 11.77 22.50 18.86
CA ASN A 353 11.68 23.93 19.18
C ASN A 353 10.62 24.65 18.35
N GLY A 354 10.24 25.89 18.76
CA GLY A 354 9.23 26.72 18.12
C GLY A 354 7.84 26.61 18.77
N GLU A 355 6.89 27.44 18.32
CA GLU A 355 5.52 27.48 18.88
C GLU A 355 4.77 26.15 18.74
N LYS A 356 4.88 25.48 17.59
CA LYS A 356 4.23 24.21 17.31
C LYS A 356 5.26 23.18 16.84
N PRO A 357 6.09 22.65 17.78
CA PRO A 357 7.15 21.73 17.42
C PRO A 357 6.60 20.38 16.96
N GLY A 358 7.30 19.78 16.00
CA GLY A 358 6.92 18.52 15.37
C GLY A 358 6.00 18.73 14.16
N PHE A 359 5.60 17.62 13.56
CA PHE A 359 4.75 17.59 12.38
C PHE A 359 3.86 16.35 12.38
N ASN A 360 2.86 16.34 11.50
CA ASN A 360 1.97 15.20 11.30
C ASN A 360 2.20 14.59 9.91
N PHE A 361 2.43 13.29 9.83
CA PHE A 361 2.60 12.59 8.57
C PHE A 361 1.83 11.27 8.59
N LEU A 362 1.03 11.00 7.55
CA LEU A 362 0.21 9.78 7.41
C LEU A 362 -0.64 9.46 8.64
N GLY A 363 -1.13 10.49 9.33
CA GLY A 363 -1.94 10.34 10.53
C GLY A 363 -1.14 10.11 11.82
N PHE A 364 0.18 10.15 11.76
CA PHE A 364 1.07 10.10 12.93
C PHE A 364 1.59 11.48 13.27
N SER A 365 1.75 11.76 14.56
CA SER A 365 2.40 12.95 15.08
C SER A 365 3.82 12.59 15.52
N ILE A 366 4.81 13.28 14.97
CA ILE A 366 6.24 13.05 15.18
C ILE A 366 6.82 14.26 15.84
N ARG A 367 7.40 14.09 17.04
CA ARG A 367 7.92 15.20 17.84
C ARG A 367 8.97 14.74 18.84
N HIS A 368 10.00 15.57 19.09
CA HIS A 368 10.90 15.44 20.21
C HIS A 368 10.30 16.09 21.46
N TYR A 369 10.45 15.41 22.58
CA TYR A 369 10.02 15.87 23.91
C TYR A 369 11.24 15.96 24.80
N SER A 370 11.40 17.07 25.51
CA SER A 370 12.43 17.21 26.53
C SER A 370 12.25 16.17 27.63
N THR A 371 13.33 15.61 28.12
CA THR A 371 13.34 14.62 29.20
C THR A 371 14.66 14.67 29.95
N LYS A 372 14.58 14.60 31.27
CA LYS A 372 15.74 14.52 32.17
C LYS A 372 16.38 13.12 32.19
N ASN A 373 15.62 12.08 31.81
CA ASN A 373 16.02 10.67 31.96
C ASN A 373 16.83 10.15 30.74
N ASN A 374 17.35 11.02 29.89
CA ASN A 374 18.16 10.65 28.75
C ASN A 374 19.36 11.58 28.66
N LYS A 375 20.58 11.04 28.46
CA LYS A 375 21.83 11.80 28.28
C LYS A 375 21.75 12.91 27.22
N ARG A 376 20.83 12.79 26.23
CA ARG A 376 20.62 13.80 25.18
C ARG A 376 19.66 14.92 25.54
N GLY A 377 18.98 14.85 26.68
CA GLY A 377 17.97 15.81 27.09
C GLY A 377 16.63 15.73 26.33
N TYR A 378 16.50 14.87 25.31
CA TYR A 378 15.26 14.71 24.52
C TYR A 378 14.99 13.28 24.10
N LYS A 379 13.72 12.99 23.75
CA LYS A 379 13.25 11.71 23.25
C LYS A 379 12.27 11.91 22.09
N LEU A 380 12.53 11.24 20.98
CA LEU A 380 11.60 11.19 19.84
C LEU A 380 10.39 10.30 20.17
N LEU A 381 9.19 10.83 20.03
CA LEU A 381 7.95 10.06 20.16
C LEU A 381 7.12 10.20 18.87
N VAL A 382 6.75 9.05 18.34
CA VAL A 382 5.76 8.93 17.25
C VAL A 382 4.47 8.42 17.88
N LYS A 383 3.38 9.17 17.69
CA LYS A 383 2.06 8.90 18.30
C LYS A 383 0.95 9.03 17.24
N PRO A 384 -0.25 8.48 17.46
CA PRO A 384 -1.43 8.84 16.65
C PRO A 384 -1.69 10.36 16.69
N SER A 385 -1.93 10.98 15.55
CA SER A 385 -2.20 12.42 15.48
C SER A 385 -3.49 12.81 16.21
N ARG A 386 -3.61 14.07 16.60
CA ARG A 386 -4.82 14.60 17.27
C ARG A 386 -6.05 14.48 16.36
N GLU A 387 -5.87 14.75 15.07
CA GLU A 387 -6.91 14.69 14.04
C GLU A 387 -7.40 13.24 13.86
N SER A 388 -6.48 12.28 13.70
CA SER A 388 -6.82 10.86 13.58
C SER A 388 -7.57 10.34 14.81
N ARG A 389 -7.13 10.73 16.00
CA ARG A 389 -7.80 10.38 17.26
C ARG A 389 -9.21 10.96 17.33
N LYS A 390 -9.38 12.27 16.99
CA LYS A 390 -10.68 12.96 16.97
C LYS A 390 -11.63 12.27 15.99
N GLN A 391 -11.18 12.02 14.77
CA GLN A 391 -11.97 11.37 13.74
C GLN A 391 -12.41 9.96 14.14
N HIS A 392 -11.51 9.18 14.72
CA HIS A 392 -11.83 7.82 15.18
C HIS A 392 -12.86 7.82 16.33
N THR A 393 -12.72 8.71 17.30
CA THR A 393 -13.70 8.83 18.40
C THR A 393 -15.08 9.27 17.90
N LEU A 394 -15.12 10.16 16.91
CA LEU A 394 -16.38 10.54 16.25
C LEU A 394 -17.01 9.37 15.52
N THR A 395 -16.22 8.60 14.76
CA THR A 395 -16.70 7.39 14.05
C THR A 395 -17.33 6.39 15.02
N ILE A 396 -16.67 6.11 16.16
CA ILE A 396 -17.22 5.23 17.22
C ILE A 396 -18.54 5.80 17.76
N LYS A 397 -18.57 7.09 18.09
CA LYS A 397 -19.77 7.76 18.63
C LYS A 397 -20.94 7.68 17.66
N HIS A 398 -20.73 8.01 16.38
CA HIS A 398 -21.76 7.93 15.35
C HIS A 398 -22.27 6.51 15.14
N LYS A 399 -21.34 5.53 15.10
CA LYS A 399 -21.70 4.12 14.94
C LYS A 399 -22.56 3.61 16.09
N ILE A 400 -22.21 3.93 17.34
CA ILE A 400 -22.99 3.53 18.52
C ILE A 400 -24.36 4.21 18.51
N ARG A 401 -24.46 5.49 18.14
CA ARG A 401 -25.73 6.19 18.03
C ARG A 401 -26.66 5.56 16.99
N GLY A 402 -26.12 5.21 15.82
CA GLY A 402 -26.90 4.53 14.77
C GLY A 402 -27.34 3.10 15.13
N LEU A 403 -26.79 2.52 16.20
CA LEU A 403 -27.11 1.17 16.69
C LEU A 403 -28.00 1.18 17.96
N ARG A 404 -28.73 2.25 18.26
CA ARG A 404 -29.55 2.36 19.49
C ARG A 404 -30.60 1.23 19.60
N GLY A 405 -31.25 0.87 18.50
CA GLY A 405 -32.24 -0.22 18.44
C GLY A 405 -31.63 -1.62 18.32
N SER A 406 -30.31 -1.76 18.10
CA SER A 406 -29.69 -3.04 17.80
C SER A 406 -29.40 -3.87 19.05
N THR A 407 -29.24 -5.20 18.88
CA THR A 407 -28.83 -6.09 19.96
C THR A 407 -27.38 -5.84 20.39
N GLN A 408 -27.02 -6.26 21.61
CA GLN A 408 -25.65 -6.18 22.13
C GLN A 408 -24.64 -6.85 21.19
N GLU A 409 -24.97 -8.00 20.68
CA GLU A 409 -24.10 -8.75 19.76
C GLU A 409 -23.85 -7.99 18.46
N THR A 410 -24.89 -7.38 17.90
CA THR A 410 -24.77 -6.54 16.70
C THR A 410 -23.84 -5.35 16.94
N VAL A 411 -23.97 -4.66 18.07
CA VAL A 411 -23.08 -3.56 18.45
C VAL A 411 -21.62 -4.04 18.51
N ILE A 412 -21.36 -5.17 19.16
CA ILE A 412 -20.01 -5.75 19.25
C ILE A 412 -19.47 -6.11 17.88
N ARG A 413 -20.25 -6.81 17.04
CA ARG A 413 -19.85 -7.22 15.70
C ARG A 413 -19.52 -6.04 14.78
N GLN A 414 -20.25 -4.93 14.91
CA GLN A 414 -20.05 -3.72 14.12
C GLN A 414 -18.86 -2.86 14.60
N LEU A 415 -18.58 -2.82 15.91
CA LEU A 415 -17.48 -2.03 16.48
C LEU A 415 -16.13 -2.75 16.40
N ASN A 416 -16.10 -4.07 16.56
CA ASN A 416 -14.85 -4.84 16.58
C ASN A 416 -13.96 -4.66 15.33
N PRO A 417 -14.47 -4.62 14.09
CA PRO A 417 -13.65 -4.32 12.91
C PRO A 417 -13.03 -2.92 12.96
N ILE A 418 -13.79 -1.92 13.41
CA ILE A 418 -13.36 -0.51 13.50
C ILE A 418 -12.23 -0.39 14.54
N THR A 419 -12.46 -0.89 15.76
CA THR A 419 -11.48 -0.90 16.85
C THR A 419 -10.21 -1.64 16.44
N ARG A 420 -10.36 -2.84 15.86
CA ARG A 420 -9.23 -3.68 15.45
C ARG A 420 -8.42 -3.03 14.33
N GLY A 421 -9.05 -2.45 13.32
CA GLY A 421 -8.38 -1.80 12.20
C GLY A 421 -7.52 -0.63 12.69
N TRP A 422 -8.11 0.26 13.50
CA TRP A 422 -7.42 1.44 14.02
C TRP A 422 -6.29 1.08 15.00
N SER A 423 -6.54 0.16 15.93
CA SER A 423 -5.52 -0.28 16.89
C SER A 423 -4.31 -0.91 16.21
N LYS A 424 -4.52 -1.73 15.17
CA LYS A 424 -3.44 -2.34 14.41
C LYS A 424 -2.60 -1.33 13.64
N TYR A 425 -3.25 -0.35 13.01
CA TYR A 425 -2.55 0.70 12.29
C TYR A 425 -1.58 1.46 13.22
N TYR A 426 -2.00 1.76 14.44
CA TYR A 426 -1.20 2.51 15.40
C TYR A 426 -0.42 1.66 16.40
N SER A 427 -0.49 0.34 16.33
CA SER A 427 0.27 -0.55 17.25
C SER A 427 1.78 -0.54 17.02
N SER A 428 2.26 0.03 15.91
CA SER A 428 3.69 0.15 15.61
C SER A 428 4.41 1.29 16.37
N VAL A 429 3.65 2.20 16.98
CA VAL A 429 4.15 3.44 17.60
C VAL A 429 3.71 3.58 19.07
N VAL A 430 4.05 4.68 19.72
CA VAL A 430 3.73 4.94 21.14
C VAL A 430 2.25 5.30 21.29
N SER A 431 1.38 4.29 21.43
CA SER A 431 -0.08 4.46 21.39
C SER A 431 -0.82 4.12 22.69
N ASN A 432 -0.16 3.51 23.69
CA ASN A 432 -0.83 3.00 24.90
C ASN A 432 -1.71 4.04 25.60
N LYS A 433 -1.21 5.26 25.85
CA LYS A 433 -2.00 6.34 26.47
C LYS A 433 -3.20 6.72 25.59
N THR A 434 -3.01 6.75 24.27
CA THR A 434 -4.09 7.05 23.30
C THR A 434 -5.13 5.93 23.27
N PHE A 435 -4.72 4.67 23.30
CA PHE A 435 -5.63 3.51 23.36
C PHE A 435 -6.50 3.55 24.60
N ARG A 436 -5.93 3.77 25.78
CA ARG A 436 -6.67 3.90 27.04
C ARG A 436 -7.68 5.05 27.00
N PHE A 437 -7.27 6.20 26.46
CA PHE A 437 -8.18 7.35 26.29
C PHE A 437 -9.38 7.01 25.38
N ILE A 438 -9.15 6.36 24.23
CA ILE A 438 -10.22 6.01 23.30
C ILE A 438 -11.12 4.93 23.92
N ASP A 439 -10.56 3.97 24.66
CA ASP A 439 -11.34 2.95 25.38
C ASP A 439 -12.26 3.57 26.42
N SER A 440 -11.83 4.62 27.14
CA SER A 440 -12.69 5.35 28.07
C SER A 440 -13.80 6.12 27.36
N VAL A 441 -13.53 6.69 26.18
CA VAL A 441 -14.55 7.34 25.35
C VAL A 441 -15.56 6.32 24.82
N MET A 442 -15.08 5.18 24.35
CA MET A 442 -15.91 4.07 23.84
C MET A 442 -16.80 3.53 24.97
N PHE A 443 -16.25 3.28 26.15
CA PHE A 443 -17.01 2.85 27.32
C PHE A 443 -18.15 3.83 27.66
N ARG A 444 -17.87 5.14 27.75
CA ARG A 444 -18.89 6.15 28.02
C ARG A 444 -20.04 6.15 27.00
N ASN A 445 -19.74 5.95 25.73
CA ASN A 445 -20.76 5.89 24.69
C ASN A 445 -21.58 4.59 24.76
N ILE A 446 -20.96 3.47 25.07
CA ILE A 446 -21.65 2.17 25.27
C ILE A 446 -22.52 2.21 26.51
N TRP A 447 -22.04 2.81 27.59
CA TRP A 447 -22.83 3.00 28.81
C TRP A 447 -24.10 3.83 28.52
N LYS A 448 -23.97 4.95 27.80
CA LYS A 448 -25.11 5.75 27.35
C LYS A 448 -26.08 4.97 26.47
N TRP A 449 -25.57 4.09 25.60
CA TRP A 449 -26.37 3.19 24.79
C TRP A 449 -27.15 2.19 25.67
N ALA A 450 -26.53 1.61 26.68
CA ALA A 450 -27.15 0.65 27.57
C ALA A 450 -28.24 1.29 28.47
N VAL A 451 -27.99 2.49 28.99
CA VAL A 451 -28.97 3.29 29.77
C VAL A 451 -30.16 3.69 28.90
N TYR A 452 -29.90 4.16 27.68
CA TYR A 452 -30.97 4.53 26.74
C TYR A 452 -31.93 3.37 26.44
N ARG A 453 -31.45 2.15 26.42
CA ARG A 453 -32.27 0.95 26.17
C ARG A 453 -33.13 0.53 27.38
N HIS A 454 -32.77 0.95 28.57
CA HIS A 454 -33.42 0.57 29.83
C HIS A 454 -33.52 1.76 30.76
N PRO A 455 -34.38 2.78 30.39
CA PRO A 455 -34.47 4.00 31.17
C PRO A 455 -34.94 3.74 32.60
N ASN A 456 -35.81 2.75 32.80
CA ASN A 456 -36.42 2.42 34.09
C ASN A 456 -35.61 1.39 34.93
N LYS A 457 -34.35 1.07 34.53
CA LYS A 457 -33.50 0.11 35.25
C LYS A 457 -32.30 0.79 35.91
N GLY A 458 -31.99 0.38 37.15
CA GLY A 458 -30.85 0.89 37.90
C GLY A 458 -29.49 0.53 37.26
N LYS A 459 -28.47 1.31 37.60
CA LYS A 459 -27.10 1.14 37.08
C LYS A 459 -26.52 -0.26 37.34
N TYR A 460 -26.84 -0.87 38.49
CA TYR A 460 -26.38 -2.21 38.86
C TYR A 460 -26.97 -3.27 37.92
N TRP A 461 -28.24 -3.20 37.63
CA TRP A 461 -28.92 -4.10 36.69
C TRP A 461 -28.31 -4.00 35.28
N ILE A 462 -28.11 -2.75 34.80
CA ILE A 462 -27.49 -2.49 33.49
C ILE A 462 -26.07 -3.09 33.42
N LYS A 463 -25.28 -2.90 34.48
CA LYS A 463 -23.94 -3.50 34.58
C LYS A 463 -24.01 -5.01 34.46
N ASN A 464 -24.84 -5.67 35.25
CA ASN A 464 -24.93 -7.12 35.30
C ASN A 464 -25.47 -7.72 33.98
N LYS A 465 -26.35 -7.00 33.26
CA LYS A 465 -26.87 -7.42 31.96
C LYS A 465 -25.80 -7.35 30.87
N TYR A 466 -25.07 -6.26 30.76
CA TYR A 466 -24.23 -5.96 29.60
C TYR A 466 -22.74 -6.13 29.82
N PHE A 467 -22.26 -6.11 31.05
CA PHE A 467 -20.86 -6.17 31.38
C PHE A 467 -20.54 -7.39 32.23
N LYS A 468 -19.50 -8.12 31.83
CA LYS A 468 -19.08 -9.37 32.49
C LYS A 468 -17.58 -9.27 32.85
N LYS A 469 -17.16 -10.08 33.82
CA LYS A 469 -15.73 -10.26 34.12
C LYS A 469 -15.05 -11.05 33.00
N TYR A 470 -13.97 -10.52 32.46
CA TYR A 470 -13.14 -11.21 31.47
C TYR A 470 -11.67 -10.94 31.78
N LYS A 471 -10.93 -11.97 32.15
CA LYS A 471 -9.56 -11.86 32.67
C LYS A 471 -9.52 -10.87 33.86
N ASN A 472 -8.64 -9.87 33.82
CA ASN A 472 -8.49 -8.83 34.86
C ASN A 472 -9.39 -7.61 34.63
N ASP A 473 -10.41 -7.72 33.77
CA ASP A 473 -11.33 -6.63 33.43
C ASP A 473 -12.75 -6.97 33.89
N ASN A 474 -13.25 -6.31 34.94
CA ASN A 474 -14.57 -6.53 35.49
C ASN A 474 -15.73 -5.83 34.69
N TRP A 475 -15.35 -5.00 33.72
CA TRP A 475 -16.29 -4.18 32.95
C TRP A 475 -16.15 -4.42 31.44
N ARG A 476 -16.04 -5.70 31.05
CA ARG A 476 -15.99 -6.06 29.64
C ARG A 476 -17.39 -6.14 29.07
N PHE A 477 -17.70 -5.29 28.06
CA PHE A 477 -18.95 -5.40 27.31
C PHE A 477 -18.97 -6.72 26.53
N MET A 478 -19.79 -7.66 27.00
CA MET A 478 -19.75 -9.05 26.52
C MET A 478 -21.13 -9.70 26.70
N THR A 479 -21.57 -10.45 25.68
CA THR A 479 -22.79 -11.26 25.73
C THR A 479 -22.62 -12.52 26.60
N ASN A 480 -23.72 -13.16 26.97
CA ASN A 480 -23.71 -14.46 27.67
C ASN A 480 -23.01 -15.53 26.83
N ASN A 481 -23.12 -15.48 25.51
CA ASN A 481 -22.44 -16.39 24.57
C ASN A 481 -20.95 -16.04 24.36
N LYS A 482 -20.34 -15.29 25.28
CA LYS A 482 -18.92 -14.92 25.28
C LYS A 482 -18.47 -14.11 24.04
N VAL A 483 -19.39 -13.47 23.30
CA VAL A 483 -19.04 -12.50 22.26
C VAL A 483 -18.65 -11.20 22.94
N LEU A 484 -17.40 -10.79 22.81
CA LEU A 484 -16.82 -9.66 23.56
C LEU A 484 -16.45 -8.49 22.65
N LEU A 485 -16.57 -7.28 23.18
CA LEU A 485 -16.05 -6.08 22.55
C LEU A 485 -14.54 -5.97 22.81
N ILE A 486 -13.78 -5.81 21.73
CA ILE A 486 -12.34 -5.62 21.75
C ILE A 486 -12.03 -4.20 22.19
N LYS A 487 -11.16 -4.02 23.18
CA LYS A 487 -10.59 -2.72 23.56
C LYS A 487 -9.36 -2.41 22.70
N HIS A 488 -9.06 -1.13 22.48
CA HIS A 488 -7.82 -0.72 21.79
C HIS A 488 -6.60 -1.18 22.56
N GLY A 489 -6.64 -1.08 23.90
CA GLY A 489 -5.58 -1.55 24.77
C GLY A 489 -5.31 -3.05 24.78
N ASP A 490 -6.19 -3.88 24.22
CA ASP A 490 -5.94 -5.31 24.04
C ASP A 490 -4.85 -5.59 22.98
N HIS A 491 -4.46 -4.57 22.20
CA HIS A 491 -3.44 -4.69 21.18
C HIS A 491 -2.06 -4.31 21.72
N ALA A 492 -1.16 -5.28 21.71
CA ALA A 492 0.24 -5.05 22.10
C ALA A 492 0.96 -4.14 21.09
N ILE A 493 1.79 -3.24 21.58
CA ILE A 493 2.68 -2.43 20.73
C ILE A 493 3.78 -3.33 20.17
N LYS A 494 3.93 -3.30 18.83
CA LYS A 494 4.96 -4.04 18.09
C LYS A 494 5.63 -3.12 17.10
N ARG A 495 6.92 -2.88 17.30
CA ARG A 495 7.70 -2.04 16.40
C ARG A 495 7.68 -2.62 14.98
N HIS A 496 7.53 -1.73 14.01
CA HIS A 496 7.64 -2.09 12.60
C HIS A 496 9.12 -2.20 12.20
N VAL A 497 9.41 -3.11 11.28
CA VAL A 497 10.75 -3.24 10.71
C VAL A 497 10.67 -2.79 9.25
N LYS A 498 11.36 -1.70 8.95
CA LYS A 498 11.41 -1.12 7.60
C LYS A 498 11.97 -2.13 6.56
N VAL A 499 11.48 -2.03 5.35
CA VAL A 499 12.05 -2.76 4.20
C VAL A 499 13.53 -2.37 4.03
N LYS A 500 14.39 -3.35 3.75
CA LYS A 500 15.82 -3.10 3.57
C LYS A 500 16.11 -2.47 2.19
N GLY A 501 16.63 -1.25 2.17
CA GLY A 501 17.18 -0.59 0.98
C GLY A 501 16.31 -0.74 -0.28
N THR A 502 16.92 -1.27 -1.31
CA THR A 502 16.35 -1.49 -2.64
C THR A 502 15.65 -2.85 -2.81
N LYS A 503 15.43 -3.63 -1.73
CA LYS A 503 14.72 -4.90 -1.80
C LYS A 503 13.36 -4.76 -2.47
N SER A 504 13.06 -5.66 -3.41
CA SER A 504 11.79 -5.71 -4.13
C SER A 504 11.22 -7.14 -4.13
N PRO A 505 9.88 -7.33 -4.10
CA PRO A 505 9.27 -8.65 -4.24
C PRO A 505 9.65 -9.41 -5.52
N TYR A 506 10.20 -8.71 -6.51
CA TYR A 506 10.67 -9.30 -7.76
C TYR A 506 12.11 -9.86 -7.68
N ASP A 507 12.84 -9.64 -6.57
CA ASP A 507 14.21 -10.17 -6.38
C ASP A 507 14.22 -11.70 -6.20
N GLY A 508 13.10 -12.29 -5.80
CA GLY A 508 12.95 -13.73 -5.58
C GLY A 508 13.43 -14.20 -4.20
N ASP A 509 13.77 -13.31 -3.29
CA ASP A 509 14.14 -13.63 -1.91
C ASP A 509 12.88 -13.89 -1.05
N TRP A 510 12.26 -15.04 -1.32
CA TRP A 510 11.00 -15.42 -0.64
C TRP A 510 11.17 -15.63 0.86
N VAL A 511 12.37 -15.97 1.32
CA VAL A 511 12.66 -16.15 2.75
C VAL A 511 12.57 -14.80 3.46
N TYR A 512 13.20 -13.77 2.90
CA TYR A 512 13.10 -12.41 3.42
C TYR A 512 11.64 -11.92 3.45
N TRP A 513 10.93 -12.03 2.32
CA TRP A 513 9.56 -11.54 2.19
C TRP A 513 8.57 -12.32 3.07
N GLY A 514 8.70 -13.64 3.15
CA GLY A 514 7.89 -14.46 4.05
C GLY A 514 8.13 -14.15 5.53
N ASN A 515 9.39 -13.94 5.93
CA ASN A 515 9.72 -13.52 7.29
C ASN A 515 9.18 -12.12 7.61
N ARG A 516 9.23 -11.21 6.63
CA ARG A 516 8.69 -9.86 6.76
C ARG A 516 7.16 -9.89 6.96
N LEU A 517 6.43 -10.65 6.16
CA LEU A 517 4.97 -10.79 6.27
C LEU A 517 4.51 -11.21 7.67
N ARG A 518 5.31 -12.04 8.36
CA ARG A 518 5.05 -12.47 9.74
C ARG A 518 5.23 -11.37 10.78
N LYS A 519 6.02 -10.34 10.47
CA LYS A 519 6.36 -9.24 11.38
C LYS A 519 5.50 -7.99 11.19
N ILE A 520 4.67 -7.94 10.14
CA ILE A 520 3.79 -6.80 9.87
C ILE A 520 2.72 -6.68 10.97
N PRO A 521 2.63 -5.53 11.67
CA PRO A 521 1.74 -5.36 12.83
C PRO A 521 0.25 -5.48 12.51
N ASP A 522 -0.16 -5.20 11.28
CA ASP A 522 -1.56 -5.14 10.85
C ASP A 522 -2.24 -6.51 10.68
N LYS A 523 -1.47 -7.61 10.67
CA LYS A 523 -2.04 -8.97 10.55
C LYS A 523 -2.62 -9.48 11.87
N LEU A 524 -3.72 -10.25 11.78
CA LEU A 524 -4.33 -10.90 12.96
C LEU A 524 -3.36 -11.88 13.62
N PRO A 525 -3.32 -11.99 14.96
CA PRO A 525 -2.48 -12.97 15.65
C PRO A 525 -2.67 -14.40 15.12
N ARG A 526 -3.92 -14.78 14.81
CA ARG A 526 -4.24 -16.07 14.18
C ARG A 526 -3.58 -16.23 12.82
N VAL A 527 -3.65 -15.20 11.97
CA VAL A 527 -3.01 -15.20 10.64
C VAL A 527 -1.50 -15.30 10.77
N ILE A 528 -0.88 -14.56 11.71
CA ILE A 528 0.57 -14.64 11.97
C ILE A 528 0.98 -16.05 12.40
N LYS A 529 0.17 -16.70 13.27
CA LYS A 529 0.44 -18.09 13.69
C LYS A 529 0.37 -19.06 12.52
N LEU A 530 -0.65 -18.95 11.68
CA LEU A 530 -0.80 -19.79 10.48
C LEU A 530 0.30 -19.53 9.45
N LEU A 531 0.70 -18.26 9.24
CA LEU A 531 1.85 -17.92 8.40
C LEU A 531 3.15 -18.57 8.90
N LYS A 532 3.34 -18.68 10.23
CA LYS A 532 4.49 -19.38 10.79
C LYS A 532 4.41 -20.88 10.54
N LEU A 533 3.28 -21.51 10.83
CA LEU A 533 3.07 -22.94 10.63
C LEU A 533 3.21 -23.35 9.17
N GLN A 534 2.68 -22.55 8.25
CA GLN A 534 2.72 -22.80 6.82
C GLN A 534 3.96 -22.21 6.14
N GLN A 535 4.93 -21.72 6.90
CA GLN A 535 6.18 -21.13 6.40
C GLN A 535 5.97 -19.99 5.37
N GLY A 536 4.83 -19.27 5.46
CA GLY A 536 4.48 -18.19 4.53
C GLY A 536 3.85 -18.64 3.21
N LYS A 537 3.44 -19.91 3.10
CA LYS A 537 2.82 -20.49 1.91
C LYS A 537 1.33 -20.73 2.11
N CYS A 538 0.57 -20.67 1.02
CA CYS A 538 -0.85 -21.05 1.00
C CYS A 538 -1.00 -22.55 1.25
N GLY A 539 -1.91 -22.96 2.13
CA GLY A 539 -2.16 -24.36 2.43
C GLY A 539 -2.69 -25.17 1.25
N HIS A 540 -3.31 -24.52 0.25
CA HIS A 540 -3.85 -25.18 -0.94
C HIS A 540 -2.84 -25.20 -2.11
N CYS A 541 -2.47 -24.05 -2.64
CA CYS A 541 -1.63 -23.98 -3.84
C CYS A 541 -0.12 -24.03 -3.56
N GLN A 542 0.33 -23.96 -2.31
CA GLN A 542 1.72 -23.98 -1.87
C GLN A 542 2.60 -22.83 -2.43
N LEU A 543 1.98 -21.78 -3.01
CA LEU A 543 2.67 -20.56 -3.39
C LEU A 543 2.86 -19.65 -2.18
N TRP A 544 3.91 -18.86 -2.22
CA TRP A 544 4.18 -17.85 -1.21
C TRP A 544 3.13 -16.75 -1.23
N PHE A 545 2.69 -16.33 -0.05
CA PHE A 545 1.86 -15.13 0.06
C PHE A 545 2.67 -13.88 -0.26
N LYS A 546 2.07 -13.01 -1.05
CA LYS A 546 2.56 -11.65 -1.32
C LYS A 546 1.91 -10.65 -0.37
N ASN A 547 2.45 -9.42 -0.33
CA ASN A 547 1.98 -8.42 0.62
C ASN A 547 0.55 -7.93 0.34
N ASP A 548 0.17 -7.91 -0.92
CA ASP A 548 -1.13 -7.48 -1.45
C ASP A 548 -2.13 -8.62 -1.65
N ASP A 549 -1.76 -9.85 -1.31
CA ASP A 549 -2.67 -10.99 -1.39
C ASP A 549 -3.79 -10.92 -0.35
N ILE A 550 -4.99 -11.29 -0.77
CA ILE A 550 -6.10 -11.52 0.14
C ILE A 550 -5.87 -12.84 0.87
N LEU A 551 -5.67 -12.75 2.19
CA LEU A 551 -5.45 -13.91 3.05
C LEU A 551 -6.75 -14.30 3.74
N GLU A 552 -7.21 -15.54 3.53
CA GLU A 552 -8.40 -16.07 4.16
C GLU A 552 -8.09 -17.27 5.05
N THR A 553 -8.74 -17.30 6.23
CA THR A 553 -8.64 -18.45 7.13
C THR A 553 -9.73 -19.43 6.78
N HIS A 554 -9.35 -20.61 6.33
CA HIS A 554 -10.22 -21.72 6.00
C HIS A 554 -10.34 -22.66 7.20
N HIS A 555 -11.56 -23.11 7.50
CA HIS A 555 -11.84 -24.17 8.46
C HIS A 555 -11.93 -25.50 7.70
N ILE A 556 -10.99 -26.42 7.98
CA ILE A 556 -10.84 -27.68 7.23
C ILE A 556 -12.10 -28.54 7.36
N ASP A 557 -12.67 -28.60 8.56
CA ASP A 557 -13.94 -29.29 8.87
C ASP A 557 -15.20 -28.50 8.50
N ARG A 558 -15.05 -27.33 7.85
CA ARG A 558 -16.13 -26.38 7.49
C ARG A 558 -16.92 -25.84 8.68
N ASN A 559 -16.64 -26.22 9.89
CA ASN A 559 -17.26 -25.69 11.09
C ASN A 559 -16.58 -24.38 11.51
N ARG A 560 -17.20 -23.24 11.21
CA ARG A 560 -16.69 -21.90 11.57
C ARG A 560 -16.57 -21.66 13.08
N ARG A 561 -17.17 -22.52 13.91
CA ARG A 561 -17.07 -22.46 15.37
C ARG A 561 -15.81 -23.16 15.88
N ASN A 562 -15.29 -24.13 15.15
CA ASN A 562 -14.08 -24.87 15.52
C ASN A 562 -12.82 -24.09 15.15
N ASN A 563 -12.27 -23.36 16.09
CA ASN A 563 -11.06 -22.55 15.93
C ASN A 563 -9.79 -23.26 16.44
N MET A 564 -9.79 -24.59 16.56
CA MET A 564 -8.58 -25.34 16.90
C MET A 564 -7.51 -25.14 15.82
N LYS A 565 -6.24 -25.09 16.23
CA LYS A 565 -5.12 -24.82 15.32
C LYS A 565 -5.00 -25.83 14.18
N LYS A 566 -5.27 -27.11 14.47
CA LYS A 566 -5.24 -28.23 13.49
C LYS A 566 -6.33 -28.09 12.42
N ASN A 567 -7.43 -27.42 12.75
CA ASN A 567 -8.56 -27.21 11.86
C ASN A 567 -8.44 -25.94 10.98
N LEU A 568 -7.41 -25.14 11.13
CA LEU A 568 -7.28 -23.87 10.44
C LEU A 568 -6.15 -23.91 9.41
N SER A 569 -6.47 -23.52 8.18
CA SER A 569 -5.50 -23.29 7.11
C SER A 569 -5.60 -21.87 6.59
N LEU A 570 -4.47 -21.25 6.25
CA LEU A 570 -4.42 -19.95 5.60
C LEU A 570 -4.31 -20.13 4.10
N LEU A 571 -5.21 -19.51 3.37
CA LEU A 571 -5.33 -19.63 1.92
C LEU A 571 -5.32 -18.26 1.24
N HIS A 572 -4.93 -18.22 -0.04
CA HIS A 572 -5.29 -17.09 -0.89
C HIS A 572 -6.81 -17.01 -1.06
N GLY A 573 -7.37 -15.82 -1.23
CA GLY A 573 -8.80 -15.64 -1.43
C GLY A 573 -9.36 -16.49 -2.57
N HIS A 574 -8.67 -16.54 -3.72
CA HIS A 574 -9.08 -17.38 -4.85
C HIS A 574 -9.00 -18.89 -4.56
N CYS A 575 -8.00 -19.33 -3.78
CA CYS A 575 -7.89 -20.73 -3.35
C CYS A 575 -9.01 -21.11 -2.37
N HIS A 576 -9.39 -20.20 -1.49
CA HIS A 576 -10.52 -20.37 -0.59
C HIS A 576 -11.83 -20.47 -1.37
N ASP A 577 -12.06 -19.57 -2.32
CA ASP A 577 -13.20 -19.63 -3.22
C ASP A 577 -13.26 -20.97 -4.01
N GLU A 578 -12.11 -21.48 -4.47
CA GLU A 578 -12.03 -22.73 -5.20
C GLU A 578 -12.43 -23.94 -4.34
N LEU A 579 -11.96 -24.02 -3.09
CA LEU A 579 -12.29 -25.10 -2.18
C LEU A 579 -13.77 -25.10 -1.78
N HIS A 580 -14.38 -23.92 -1.66
CA HIS A 580 -15.81 -23.85 -1.34
C HIS A 580 -16.71 -24.16 -2.52
N ARG A 581 -16.24 -24.03 -3.76
CA ARG A 581 -17.03 -24.35 -4.96
C ARG A 581 -17.01 -25.82 -5.36
N LYS A 582 -15.94 -26.55 -5.07
CA LYS A 582 -15.90 -28.00 -5.34
C LYS A 582 -16.94 -28.79 -4.54
N CYS A 583 -17.76 -28.12 -3.76
CA CYS A 583 -18.67 -28.68 -2.79
C CYS A 583 -20.07 -28.03 -2.83
N ALA A 584 -20.32 -27.11 -3.75
CA ALA A 584 -21.65 -26.65 -4.17
C ALA A 584 -21.90 -27.17 -5.59
#